data_8639eafd592243c708b448f67060f00d
#
_entry.id   8639eafd592243c708b448f67060f00d
#
_cell.length_a   1.000
_cell.length_b   1.000
_cell.length_c   1.000
_cell.angle_alpha   90.00
_cell.angle_beta   90.00
_cell.angle_gamma   90.00
#
_symmetry.space_group_name_H-M   'P 1'
#
loop_
_entity.id
_entity.type
_entity.pdbx_description
1 polymer ?
#
loop_
_entity_poly.entity_id
_entity_poly.type
_entity_poly.pdbx_seq_one_letter_code
_entity_poly.pdbx_strand_id
1 'polypeptide(L)'
;MGVGHDSDSPRVLQQRILVQRVTSSALTTGETMDPYEYLTVFVSVILGLAVVHLLSGVALILDTQVRERVDWIHGVWTANVFITTLLVWWFNFGLAAVAEWTLPHFLNLVAYSVVLYLMAGLLYPVRGDEVIDFRAHFEANRPRFFMVCLTFQVVDFADVVLERQALGTEWVPLQLVSLVAFAAAFLVAIRTSHRTYQGLLAVAWLLVCLMWGAGGLGKPIVAL
;
A
#
# COMPACT_ATOMS: atom_id res chain seq x y z
N MET A 1 -58.53 -45.31 -24.97
CA MET A 1 -58.26 -43.89 -25.04
C MET A 1 -56.87 -43.66 -24.44
N GLY A 2 -55.84 -43.61 -25.31
CA GLY A 2 -54.42 -43.37 -24.90
C GLY A 2 -54.14 -41.87 -24.89
N VAL A 3 -53.77 -41.37 -23.74
CA VAL A 3 -53.20 -40.01 -23.64
C VAL A 3 -51.70 -40.13 -23.98
N GLY A 4 -51.34 -39.73 -25.22
CA GLY A 4 -49.95 -39.64 -25.63
C GLY A 4 -49.24 -38.54 -24.87
N HIS A 5 -48.23 -38.94 -24.15
CA HIS A 5 -47.34 -38.02 -23.43
C HIS A 5 -46.38 -37.34 -24.44
N ASP A 6 -46.74 -36.13 -24.85
CA ASP A 6 -45.98 -35.29 -25.80
C ASP A 6 -44.81 -34.60 -25.06
N SER A 7 -43.93 -35.42 -24.47
CA SER A 7 -42.77 -34.96 -23.73
C SER A 7 -41.52 -34.74 -24.60
N ASP A 8 -41.59 -35.07 -25.90
CA ASP A 8 -40.47 -35.05 -26.81
C ASP A 8 -40.55 -34.01 -27.94
N SER A 9 -41.38 -33.01 -27.76
CA SER A 9 -41.43 -31.96 -28.79
C SER A 9 -40.08 -31.19 -28.78
N PRO A 10 -39.53 -30.87 -29.98
CA PRO A 10 -38.26 -30.17 -30.10
C PRO A 10 -38.21 -28.85 -29.31
N ARG A 11 -39.33 -28.22 -29.08
CA ARG A 11 -39.50 -26.99 -28.31
C ARG A 11 -39.28 -27.21 -26.80
N VAL A 12 -39.76 -28.31 -26.25
CA VAL A 12 -39.63 -28.67 -24.82
C VAL A 12 -38.18 -29.05 -24.52
N LEU A 13 -37.50 -29.76 -25.42
CA LEU A 13 -36.09 -30.08 -25.32
C LEU A 13 -35.22 -28.81 -25.38
N GLN A 14 -35.52 -27.90 -26.31
CA GLN A 14 -34.78 -26.64 -26.44
C GLN A 14 -34.96 -25.73 -25.21
N GLN A 15 -36.15 -25.69 -24.65
CA GLN A 15 -36.45 -24.96 -23.41
C GLN A 15 -35.74 -25.57 -22.20
N ARG A 16 -35.68 -26.89 -22.08
CA ARG A 16 -34.91 -27.58 -21.02
C ARG A 16 -33.41 -27.31 -21.13
N ILE A 17 -32.84 -27.34 -22.34
CA ILE A 17 -31.42 -27.02 -22.58
C ILE A 17 -31.12 -25.56 -22.23
N LEU A 18 -32.02 -24.63 -22.57
CA LEU A 18 -31.87 -23.22 -22.21
C LEU A 18 -31.94 -22.99 -20.70
N VAL A 19 -32.92 -23.60 -20.03
CA VAL A 19 -33.04 -23.53 -18.55
C VAL A 19 -31.82 -24.15 -17.88
N GLN A 20 -31.33 -25.27 -18.37
CA GLN A 20 -30.16 -25.95 -17.83
C GLN A 20 -28.86 -25.13 -18.05
N ARG A 21 -28.74 -24.47 -19.20
CA ARG A 21 -27.62 -23.51 -19.44
C ARG A 21 -27.69 -22.27 -18.55
N VAL A 22 -28.88 -21.70 -18.38
CA VAL A 22 -29.06 -20.53 -17.50
C VAL A 22 -28.85 -20.90 -16.04
N THR A 23 -29.33 -22.06 -15.58
CA THR A 23 -29.10 -22.53 -14.20
C THR A 23 -27.65 -22.95 -13.97
N SER A 24 -26.97 -23.59 -14.93
CA SER A 24 -25.57 -23.90 -14.79
C SER A 24 -24.69 -22.63 -14.86
N SER A 25 -25.04 -21.66 -15.70
CA SER A 25 -24.38 -20.35 -15.73
C SER A 25 -24.60 -19.56 -14.43
N ALA A 26 -25.79 -19.59 -13.85
CA ALA A 26 -26.12 -18.95 -12.58
C ALA A 26 -25.47 -19.65 -11.36
N LEU A 27 -25.24 -20.96 -11.44
CA LEU A 27 -24.54 -21.72 -10.39
C LEU A 27 -23.01 -21.63 -10.50
N THR A 28 -22.47 -21.26 -11.66
CA THR A 28 -21.04 -20.96 -11.85
C THR A 28 -20.70 -19.50 -11.55
N THR A 29 -21.66 -18.61 -11.41
CA THR A 29 -21.51 -17.24 -10.90
C THR A 29 -21.75 -17.13 -9.39
N GLY A 30 -21.50 -18.18 -8.61
CA GLY A 30 -21.03 -18.01 -7.25
C GLY A 30 -19.60 -17.50 -7.37
N GLU A 31 -19.40 -16.19 -7.60
CA GLU A 31 -18.10 -15.54 -7.50
C GLU A 31 -17.57 -15.81 -6.09
N THR A 32 -16.79 -16.88 -5.97
CA THR A 32 -15.91 -17.04 -4.82
C THR A 32 -14.91 -15.91 -4.98
N MET A 33 -15.03 -14.86 -4.14
CA MET A 33 -14.04 -13.78 -4.11
C MET A 33 -12.65 -14.40 -4.13
N ASP A 34 -11.84 -13.97 -5.09
CA ASP A 34 -10.43 -14.36 -5.15
C ASP A 34 -9.78 -13.95 -3.82
N PRO A 35 -8.96 -14.82 -3.20
CA PRO A 35 -8.18 -14.44 -2.01
C PRO A 35 -7.48 -13.09 -2.14
N TYR A 36 -6.96 -12.76 -3.31
CA TYR A 36 -6.35 -11.46 -3.60
C TYR A 36 -7.36 -10.31 -3.45
N GLU A 37 -8.56 -10.41 -4.00
CA GLU A 37 -9.59 -9.38 -3.87
C GLU A 37 -9.95 -9.10 -2.42
N TYR A 38 -10.16 -10.17 -1.64
CA TYR A 38 -10.44 -10.05 -0.20
C TYR A 38 -9.31 -9.35 0.56
N LEU A 39 -8.06 -9.73 0.28
CA LEU A 39 -6.88 -9.15 0.91
C LEU A 39 -6.68 -7.68 0.54
N THR A 40 -6.89 -7.36 -0.74
CA THR A 40 -6.75 -5.99 -1.25
C THR A 40 -7.75 -5.04 -0.59
N VAL A 41 -8.99 -5.47 -0.34
CA VAL A 41 -9.98 -4.67 0.38
C VAL A 41 -9.50 -4.40 1.81
N PHE A 42 -9.03 -5.42 2.54
CA PHE A 42 -8.56 -5.27 3.92
C PHE A 42 -7.35 -4.32 4.02
N VAL A 43 -6.35 -4.50 3.16
CA VAL A 43 -5.14 -3.65 3.10
C VAL A 43 -5.51 -2.21 2.72
N SER A 44 -6.42 -2.04 1.74
CA SER A 44 -6.88 -0.71 1.31
C SER A 44 -7.53 0.10 2.43
N VAL A 45 -8.22 -0.56 3.37
CA VAL A 45 -8.77 0.12 4.56
C VAL A 45 -7.66 0.69 5.42
N ILE A 46 -6.60 -0.08 5.70
CA ILE A 46 -5.49 0.39 6.55
C ILE A 46 -4.69 1.49 5.85
N LEU A 47 -4.37 1.33 4.55
CA LEU A 47 -3.70 2.36 3.77
C LEU A 47 -4.55 3.63 3.65
N GLY A 48 -5.88 3.48 3.49
CA GLY A 48 -6.81 4.60 3.48
C GLY A 48 -6.80 5.38 4.79
N LEU A 49 -6.72 4.70 5.94
CA LEU A 49 -6.57 5.36 7.25
C LEU A 49 -5.25 6.14 7.35
N ALA A 50 -4.14 5.62 6.81
CA ALA A 50 -2.87 6.35 6.76
C ALA A 50 -3.00 7.63 5.92
N VAL A 51 -3.61 7.54 4.73
CA VAL A 51 -3.87 8.68 3.85
C VAL A 51 -4.76 9.72 4.54
N VAL A 52 -5.87 9.29 5.13
CA VAL A 52 -6.80 10.19 5.86
C VAL A 52 -6.07 10.89 7.01
N HIS A 53 -5.23 10.19 7.77
CA HIS A 53 -4.47 10.78 8.85
C HIS A 53 -3.49 11.86 8.36
N LEU A 54 -2.74 11.60 7.28
CA LEU A 54 -1.83 12.58 6.68
C LEU A 54 -2.59 13.80 6.13
N LEU A 55 -3.68 13.58 5.41
CA LEU A 55 -4.49 14.67 4.85
C LEU A 55 -5.16 15.52 5.93
N SER A 56 -5.59 14.89 7.03
CA SER A 56 -6.11 15.61 8.20
C SER A 56 -5.04 16.50 8.84
N GLY A 57 -3.79 16.00 8.93
CA GLY A 57 -2.66 16.81 9.39
C GLY A 57 -2.32 17.97 8.46
N VAL A 58 -2.37 17.76 7.15
CA VAL A 58 -2.19 18.84 6.16
C VAL A 58 -3.34 19.84 6.24
N ALA A 59 -4.58 19.39 6.39
CA ALA A 59 -5.75 20.27 6.56
C ALA A 59 -5.61 21.14 7.80
N LEU A 60 -5.08 20.59 8.90
CA LEU A 60 -4.80 21.36 10.12
C LEU A 60 -3.78 22.49 9.86
N ILE A 61 -2.72 22.23 9.07
CA ILE A 61 -1.74 23.25 8.67
C ILE A 61 -2.38 24.37 7.81
N LEU A 62 -3.41 24.05 7.06
CA LEU A 62 -4.12 25.03 6.21
C LEU A 62 -5.21 25.79 6.95
N ASP A 63 -5.56 25.39 8.18
CA ASP A 63 -6.56 26.08 8.99
C ASP A 63 -5.96 27.35 9.60
N THR A 64 -6.46 28.52 9.18
CA THR A 64 -5.99 29.83 9.64
C THR A 64 -6.30 30.14 11.10
N GLN A 65 -7.15 29.35 11.75
CA GLN A 65 -7.52 29.54 13.16
C GLN A 65 -6.51 28.91 14.12
N VAL A 66 -5.66 28.01 13.64
CA VAL A 66 -4.64 27.33 14.45
C VAL A 66 -3.29 28.03 14.26
N ARG A 67 -2.62 28.38 15.37
CA ARG A 67 -1.27 28.94 15.33
C ARG A 67 -0.25 27.81 15.21
N GLU A 68 0.32 27.65 14.04
CA GLU A 68 1.25 26.58 13.74
C GLU A 68 2.64 27.10 13.36
N ARG A 69 3.67 26.33 13.71
CA ARG A 69 5.01 26.51 13.19
C ARG A 69 5.33 25.40 12.22
N VAL A 70 5.12 25.70 10.93
CA VAL A 70 5.40 24.75 9.84
C VAL A 70 6.91 24.53 9.70
N ASP A 71 7.32 23.30 9.54
CA ASP A 71 8.71 22.90 9.23
C ASP A 71 8.78 22.20 7.87
N TRP A 72 9.67 22.67 7.01
CA TRP A 72 9.80 22.13 5.66
C TRP A 72 10.27 20.66 5.64
N ILE A 73 11.12 20.22 6.60
CA ILE A 73 11.58 18.83 6.69
C ILE A 73 10.39 17.93 7.04
N HIS A 74 9.56 18.35 7.99
CA HIS A 74 8.31 17.66 8.33
C HIS A 74 7.38 17.58 7.10
N GLY A 75 7.23 18.68 6.34
CA GLY A 75 6.42 18.70 5.11
C GLY A 75 6.94 17.73 4.05
N VAL A 76 8.27 17.65 3.85
CA VAL A 76 8.87 16.68 2.90
C VAL A 76 8.65 15.24 3.37
N TRP A 77 8.76 14.95 4.68
CA TRP A 77 8.45 13.60 5.20
C TRP A 77 6.97 13.25 5.07
N THR A 78 6.06 14.22 5.25
CA THR A 78 4.63 14.03 4.97
C THR A 78 4.41 13.64 3.51
N ALA A 79 5.01 14.38 2.57
CA ALA A 79 4.94 14.05 1.14
C ALA A 79 5.54 12.66 0.85
N ASN A 80 6.66 12.31 1.47
CA ASN A 80 7.30 11.02 1.33
C ASN A 80 6.38 9.87 1.74
N VAL A 81 5.82 9.94 2.95
CA VAL A 81 4.93 8.87 3.44
C VAL A 81 3.67 8.79 2.60
N PHE A 82 3.11 9.92 2.18
CA PHE A 82 1.94 9.96 1.30
C PHE A 82 2.22 9.29 -0.05
N ILE A 83 3.30 9.69 -0.72
CA ILE A 83 3.69 9.14 -2.04
C ILE A 83 4.02 7.66 -1.91
N THR A 84 4.80 7.26 -0.89
CA THR A 84 5.13 5.85 -0.64
C THR A 84 3.86 5.02 -0.45
N THR A 85 2.88 5.53 0.31
CA THR A 85 1.59 4.84 0.53
C THR A 85 0.84 4.64 -0.80
N LEU A 86 0.80 5.65 -1.67
CA LEU A 86 0.17 5.55 -2.98
C LEU A 86 0.93 4.58 -3.90
N LEU A 87 2.26 4.61 -3.88
CA LEU A 87 3.08 3.70 -4.69
C LEU A 87 2.93 2.25 -4.24
N VAL A 88 2.96 1.97 -2.95
CA VAL A 88 2.72 0.63 -2.40
C VAL A 88 1.33 0.15 -2.81
N TRP A 89 0.30 0.99 -2.70
CA TRP A 89 -1.04 0.65 -3.15
C TRP A 89 -1.08 0.36 -4.66
N TRP A 90 -0.39 1.16 -5.47
CA TRP A 90 -0.31 0.97 -6.92
C TRP A 90 0.41 -0.32 -7.31
N PHE A 91 1.58 -0.58 -6.73
CA PHE A 91 2.36 -1.77 -7.06
C PHE A 91 1.71 -3.06 -6.56
N ASN A 92 0.84 -3.01 -5.55
CA ASN A 92 0.04 -4.17 -5.13
C ASN A 92 -0.82 -4.77 -6.25
N PHE A 93 -1.17 -4.02 -7.29
CA PHE A 93 -1.85 -4.58 -8.45
C PHE A 93 -1.03 -5.65 -9.18
N GLY A 94 0.29 -5.58 -9.13
CA GLY A 94 1.18 -6.61 -9.67
C GLY A 94 1.03 -7.96 -8.98
N LEU A 95 0.62 -7.97 -7.71
CA LEU A 95 0.41 -9.18 -6.92
C LEU A 95 -0.85 -9.97 -7.35
N ALA A 96 -1.71 -9.41 -8.19
CA ALA A 96 -2.81 -10.14 -8.82
C ALA A 96 -2.33 -11.32 -9.69
N ALA A 97 -1.06 -11.27 -10.14
CA ALA A 97 -0.44 -12.35 -10.89
C ALA A 97 0.04 -13.53 -10.03
N VAL A 98 0.03 -13.41 -8.71
CA VAL A 98 0.43 -14.48 -7.78
C VAL A 98 -0.62 -15.58 -7.78
N ALA A 99 -0.25 -16.76 -8.29
CA ALA A 99 -1.19 -17.88 -8.44
C ALA A 99 -1.56 -18.54 -7.10
N GLU A 100 -0.63 -18.56 -6.14
CA GLU A 100 -0.83 -19.21 -4.84
C GLU A 100 -0.55 -18.23 -3.69
N TRP A 101 -1.58 -17.82 -2.98
CA TRP A 101 -1.47 -16.97 -1.80
C TRP A 101 -1.15 -17.78 -0.56
N THR A 102 -0.04 -17.45 0.08
CA THR A 102 0.39 -18.10 1.33
C THR A 102 0.28 -17.13 2.50
N LEU A 103 0.28 -17.67 3.71
CA LEU A 103 0.24 -16.85 4.94
C LEU A 103 1.39 -15.81 5.02
N PRO A 104 2.65 -16.12 4.61
CA PRO A 104 3.70 -15.10 4.53
C PRO A 104 3.38 -13.91 3.62
N HIS A 105 2.81 -14.13 2.43
CA HIS A 105 2.38 -13.03 1.55
C HIS A 105 1.32 -12.15 2.22
N PHE A 106 0.31 -12.77 2.84
CA PHE A 106 -0.71 -12.04 3.59
C PHE A 106 -0.13 -11.20 4.71
N LEU A 107 0.70 -11.83 5.57
CA LEU A 107 1.28 -11.13 6.73
C LEU A 107 2.22 -10.00 6.29
N ASN A 108 2.97 -10.17 5.20
CA ASN A 108 3.83 -9.12 4.67
C ASN A 108 3.01 -7.92 4.18
N LEU A 109 1.93 -8.15 3.46
CA LEU A 109 1.04 -7.11 2.96
C LEU A 109 0.37 -6.32 4.09
N VAL A 110 -0.07 -7.04 5.14
CA VAL A 110 -0.59 -6.42 6.37
C VAL A 110 0.49 -5.62 7.08
N ALA A 111 1.71 -6.18 7.22
CA ALA A 111 2.83 -5.49 7.85
C ALA A 111 3.19 -4.20 7.12
N TYR A 112 3.19 -4.22 5.79
CA TYR A 112 3.39 -3.04 4.94
C TYR A 112 2.40 -1.93 5.27
N SER A 113 1.11 -2.25 5.26
CA SER A 113 0.05 -1.28 5.51
C SER A 113 0.09 -0.73 6.94
N VAL A 114 0.36 -1.59 7.93
CA VAL A 114 0.49 -1.17 9.34
C VAL A 114 1.71 -0.26 9.54
N VAL A 115 2.86 -0.59 8.95
CA VAL A 115 4.07 0.24 9.07
C VAL A 115 3.86 1.61 8.44
N LEU A 116 3.21 1.71 7.27
CA LEU A 116 2.87 2.99 6.64
C LEU A 116 1.90 3.81 7.50
N TYR A 117 0.90 3.17 8.10
CA TYR A 117 0.01 3.83 9.06
C TYR A 117 0.76 4.38 10.29
N LEU A 118 1.70 3.60 10.84
CA LEU A 118 2.53 4.05 11.96
C LEU A 118 3.45 5.21 11.58
N MET A 119 4.03 5.19 10.36
CA MET A 119 4.81 6.32 9.85
C MET A 119 3.95 7.59 9.78
N ALA A 120 2.74 7.48 9.23
CA ALA A 120 1.79 8.58 9.17
C ALA A 120 1.42 9.11 10.57
N GLY A 121 1.15 8.20 11.51
CA GLY A 121 0.77 8.53 12.89
C GLY A 121 1.87 9.23 13.69
N LEU A 122 3.14 8.99 13.37
CA LEU A 122 4.27 9.64 14.04
C LEU A 122 4.56 11.06 13.53
N LEU A 123 4.06 11.40 12.32
CA LEU A 123 4.25 12.74 11.76
C LEU A 123 3.30 13.77 12.38
N TYR A 124 2.09 13.38 12.75
CA TYR A 124 1.09 14.29 13.26
C TYR A 124 0.60 13.88 14.64
N PRO A 125 0.41 14.83 15.57
CA PRO A 125 -0.12 14.52 16.90
C PRO A 125 -1.59 14.09 16.80
N VAL A 126 -1.96 13.11 17.63
CA VAL A 126 -3.35 12.59 17.69
C VAL A 126 -4.29 13.57 18.40
N ARG A 127 -3.75 14.49 19.22
CA ARG A 127 -4.51 15.51 19.95
C ARG A 127 -3.96 16.87 19.63
N GLY A 128 -4.82 17.81 19.24
CA GLY A 128 -4.48 19.22 19.05
C GLY A 128 -4.38 19.93 20.38
N ASP A 129 -3.18 20.32 20.78
CA ASP A 129 -2.95 21.32 21.81
C ASP A 129 -3.02 22.72 21.16
N GLU A 130 -3.18 23.79 21.97
CA GLU A 130 -3.44 25.16 21.51
C GLU A 130 -2.39 25.74 20.55
N VAL A 131 -1.15 25.23 20.55
CA VAL A 131 -0.07 25.63 19.61
C VAL A 131 0.71 24.39 19.22
N ILE A 132 0.70 24.03 17.92
CA ILE A 132 1.43 22.90 17.41
C ILE A 132 2.73 23.39 16.76
N ASP A 133 3.87 23.03 17.36
CA ASP A 133 5.18 23.19 16.73
C ASP A 133 5.58 21.87 16.07
N PHE A 134 5.32 21.75 14.76
CA PHE A 134 5.63 20.53 13.99
C PHE A 134 7.12 20.19 13.97
N ARG A 135 7.98 21.19 14.09
CA ARG A 135 9.41 20.94 14.21
C ARG A 135 9.75 20.26 15.53
N ALA A 136 9.25 20.78 16.65
CA ALA A 136 9.50 20.21 17.97
C ALA A 136 8.87 18.82 18.05
N HIS A 137 7.66 18.64 17.51
CA HIS A 137 6.99 17.35 17.43
C HIS A 137 7.80 16.31 16.64
N PHE A 138 8.30 16.67 15.45
CA PHE A 138 9.11 15.78 14.63
C PHE A 138 10.43 15.44 15.32
N GLU A 139 11.14 16.44 15.88
CA GLU A 139 12.40 16.20 16.58
C GLU A 139 12.24 15.27 17.80
N ALA A 140 11.15 15.39 18.56
CA ALA A 140 10.84 14.52 19.69
C ALA A 140 10.51 13.08 19.25
N ASN A 141 9.83 12.89 18.15
CA ASN A 141 9.44 11.59 17.62
C ASN A 141 10.44 11.00 16.60
N ARG A 142 11.43 11.75 16.18
CA ARG A 142 12.41 11.39 15.16
C ARG A 142 13.01 10.00 15.33
N PRO A 143 13.54 9.60 16.51
CA PRO A 143 14.12 8.28 16.66
C PRO A 143 13.10 7.14 16.42
N ARG A 144 11.86 7.33 16.90
CA ARG A 144 10.77 6.37 16.69
C ARG A 144 10.36 6.32 15.22
N PHE A 145 10.25 7.47 14.57
CA PHE A 145 9.93 7.56 13.14
C PHE A 145 10.95 6.79 12.29
N PHE A 146 12.25 7.01 12.50
CA PHE A 146 13.28 6.27 11.74
C PHE A 146 13.41 4.80 12.14
N MET A 147 13.02 4.40 13.36
CA MET A 147 12.87 2.98 13.68
C MET A 147 11.74 2.34 12.86
N VAL A 148 10.62 3.02 12.69
CA VAL A 148 9.53 2.55 11.84
C VAL A 148 9.94 2.55 10.36
N CYS A 149 10.72 3.54 9.90
CA CYS A 149 11.31 3.52 8.55
C CYS A 149 12.26 2.32 8.35
N LEU A 150 13.03 1.94 9.37
CA LEU A 150 13.84 0.71 9.31
C LEU A 150 12.97 -0.56 9.24
N THR A 151 11.88 -0.60 10.00
CA THR A 151 10.92 -1.70 9.90
C THR A 151 10.32 -1.77 8.50
N PHE A 152 10.01 -0.61 7.89
CA PHE A 152 9.57 -0.54 6.50
C PHE A 152 10.60 -1.19 5.55
N GLN A 153 11.90 -0.89 5.70
CA GLN A 153 12.94 -1.51 4.87
C GLN A 153 13.02 -3.04 5.03
N VAL A 154 12.77 -3.55 6.22
CA VAL A 154 12.73 -5.00 6.48
C VAL A 154 11.53 -5.64 5.78
N VAL A 155 10.35 -5.00 5.87
CA VAL A 155 9.13 -5.47 5.21
C VAL A 155 9.27 -5.40 3.69
N ASP A 156 9.88 -4.31 3.17
CA ASP A 156 10.16 -4.12 1.75
C ASP A 156 11.13 -5.18 1.22
N PHE A 157 12.16 -5.51 1.99
CA PHE A 157 13.06 -6.62 1.63
C PHE A 157 12.34 -7.98 1.62
N ALA A 158 11.48 -8.23 2.61
CA ALA A 158 10.69 -9.46 2.65
C ALA A 158 9.74 -9.55 1.44
N ASP A 159 9.14 -8.43 1.04
CA ASP A 159 8.29 -8.33 -0.14
C ASP A 159 9.05 -8.73 -1.42
N VAL A 160 10.22 -8.14 -1.64
CA VAL A 160 11.10 -8.48 -2.77
C VAL A 160 11.42 -9.98 -2.81
N VAL A 161 11.68 -10.61 -1.65
CA VAL A 161 11.97 -12.05 -1.58
C VAL A 161 10.73 -12.89 -1.91
N LEU A 162 9.57 -12.53 -1.36
CA LEU A 162 8.31 -13.24 -1.56
C LEU A 162 7.83 -13.12 -3.02
N GLU A 163 7.84 -11.92 -3.57
CA GLU A 163 7.48 -11.67 -4.97
C GLU A 163 8.38 -12.45 -5.93
N ARG A 164 9.68 -12.47 -5.67
CA ARG A 164 10.63 -13.24 -6.44
C ARG A 164 10.34 -14.76 -6.40
N GLN A 165 9.99 -15.28 -5.24
CA GLN A 165 9.63 -16.69 -5.10
C GLN A 165 8.34 -17.03 -5.83
N ALA A 166 7.36 -16.13 -5.81
CA ALA A 166 6.04 -16.33 -6.41
C ALA A 166 6.04 -16.14 -7.93
N LEU A 167 6.74 -15.10 -8.43
CA LEU A 167 6.68 -14.67 -9.83
C LEU A 167 7.96 -15.04 -10.62
N GLY A 168 9.00 -15.54 -9.98
CA GLY A 168 10.27 -15.87 -10.63
C GLY A 168 11.03 -14.65 -11.17
N THR A 169 10.79 -13.47 -10.61
CA THR A 169 11.41 -12.20 -11.06
C THR A 169 12.92 -12.18 -10.78
N GLU A 170 13.66 -11.41 -11.57
CA GLU A 170 15.10 -11.23 -11.37
C GLU A 170 15.40 -10.22 -10.27
N TRP A 171 16.58 -10.35 -9.63
CA TRP A 171 17.06 -9.35 -8.68
C TRP A 171 17.33 -8.02 -9.40
N VAL A 172 16.76 -6.94 -8.90
CA VAL A 172 17.08 -5.58 -9.36
C VAL A 172 18.19 -5.02 -8.47
N PRO A 173 19.46 -4.97 -8.96
CA PRO A 173 20.59 -4.55 -8.12
C PRO A 173 20.41 -3.16 -7.51
N LEU A 174 19.81 -2.23 -8.26
CA LEU A 174 19.53 -0.88 -7.80
C LEU A 174 18.55 -0.87 -6.61
N GLN A 175 17.55 -1.74 -6.60
CA GLN A 175 16.60 -1.88 -5.50
C GLN A 175 17.30 -2.35 -4.23
N LEU A 176 18.15 -3.39 -4.32
CA LEU A 176 18.90 -3.89 -3.16
C LEU A 176 19.89 -2.85 -2.61
N VAL A 177 20.60 -2.14 -3.51
CA VAL A 177 21.51 -1.07 -3.11
C VAL A 177 20.74 0.06 -2.41
N SER A 178 19.59 0.48 -2.93
CA SER A 178 18.77 1.51 -2.29
C SER A 178 18.25 1.08 -0.92
N LEU A 179 17.79 -0.15 -0.76
CA LEU A 179 17.36 -0.73 0.51
C LEU A 179 18.46 -0.64 1.57
N VAL A 180 19.65 -1.15 1.26
CA VAL A 180 20.80 -1.15 2.18
C VAL A 180 21.25 0.28 2.50
N ALA A 181 21.33 1.15 1.49
CA ALA A 181 21.76 2.54 1.66
C ALA A 181 20.78 3.31 2.57
N PHE A 182 19.48 3.19 2.37
CA PHE A 182 18.49 3.86 3.22
C PHE A 182 18.42 3.23 4.62
N ALA A 183 18.54 1.92 4.76
CA ALA A 183 18.64 1.30 6.08
C ALA A 183 19.82 1.87 6.88
N ALA A 184 21.01 1.96 6.28
CA ALA A 184 22.18 2.58 6.90
C ALA A 184 21.94 4.06 7.22
N ALA A 185 21.33 4.81 6.30
CA ALA A 185 21.03 6.22 6.51
C ALA A 185 20.01 6.43 7.66
N PHE A 186 18.99 5.59 7.78
CA PHE A 186 18.03 5.66 8.89
C PHE A 186 18.67 5.31 10.23
N LEU A 187 19.61 4.35 10.28
CA LEU A 187 20.38 4.06 11.49
C LEU A 187 21.19 5.28 11.96
N VAL A 188 21.78 6.01 11.05
CA VAL A 188 22.47 7.28 11.35
C VAL A 188 21.45 8.35 11.79
N ALA A 189 20.31 8.47 11.11
CA ALA A 189 19.25 9.43 11.42
C ALA A 189 18.65 9.26 12.82
N ILE A 190 18.61 8.04 13.35
CA ILE A 190 18.17 7.77 14.73
C ILE A 190 19.12 8.47 15.72
N ARG A 191 20.41 8.49 15.45
CA ARG A 191 21.44 8.99 16.37
C ARG A 191 21.77 10.47 16.18
N THR A 192 21.62 11.00 14.97
CA THR A 192 21.98 12.37 14.66
C THR A 192 20.77 13.29 14.59
N SER A 193 20.87 14.46 15.23
CA SER A 193 19.88 15.54 15.13
C SER A 193 20.28 16.61 14.11
N HIS A 194 21.35 16.38 13.34
CA HIS A 194 21.88 17.38 12.42
C HIS A 194 20.87 17.70 11.32
N ARG A 195 20.35 18.91 11.31
CA ARG A 195 19.21 19.32 10.48
C ARG A 195 19.48 19.17 8.97
N THR A 196 20.69 19.52 8.52
CA THR A 196 21.06 19.37 7.11
C THR A 196 21.01 17.91 6.68
N TYR A 197 21.48 16.99 7.53
CA TYR A 197 21.41 15.56 7.26
C TYR A 197 19.96 15.08 7.13
N GLN A 198 19.08 15.50 8.06
CA GLN A 198 17.67 15.15 8.03
C GLN A 198 16.98 15.66 6.77
N GLY A 199 17.29 16.88 6.34
CA GLY A 199 16.76 17.47 5.12
C GLY A 199 17.25 16.75 3.86
N LEU A 200 18.56 16.45 3.78
CA LEU A 200 19.12 15.70 2.64
C LEU A 200 18.54 14.31 2.54
N LEU A 201 18.37 13.62 3.67
CA LEU A 201 17.76 12.29 3.71
C LEU A 201 16.30 12.33 3.24
N ALA A 202 15.52 13.31 3.69
CA ALA A 202 14.13 13.49 3.29
C ALA A 202 13.99 13.71 1.78
N VAL A 203 14.85 14.59 1.22
CA VAL A 203 14.87 14.87 -0.23
C VAL A 203 15.36 13.66 -1.02
N ALA A 204 16.40 12.96 -0.55
CA ALA A 204 16.91 11.76 -1.21
C ALA A 204 15.83 10.66 -1.29
N TRP A 205 15.09 10.44 -0.20
CA TRP A 205 13.96 9.49 -0.20
C TRP A 205 12.89 9.91 -1.21
N LEU A 206 12.51 11.20 -1.22
CA LEU A 206 11.52 11.72 -2.16
C LEU A 206 11.93 11.47 -3.62
N LEU A 207 13.19 11.74 -3.95
CA LEU A 207 13.70 11.52 -5.30
C LEU A 207 13.64 10.04 -5.71
N VAL A 208 13.95 9.13 -4.79
CA VAL A 208 13.82 7.69 -5.05
C VAL A 208 12.37 7.29 -5.24
N CYS A 209 11.44 7.76 -4.40
CA CYS A 209 10.01 7.52 -4.58
C CYS A 209 9.51 8.01 -5.94
N LEU A 210 9.90 9.22 -6.35
CA LEU A 210 9.52 9.78 -7.65
C LEU A 210 10.14 8.99 -8.80
N MET A 211 11.38 8.53 -8.67
CA MET A 211 12.03 7.69 -9.67
C MET A 211 11.30 6.35 -9.85
N TRP A 212 10.94 5.67 -8.75
CA TRP A 212 10.16 4.43 -8.80
C TRP A 212 8.76 4.66 -9.38
N GLY A 213 8.10 5.73 -8.96
CA GLY A 213 6.81 6.13 -9.53
C GLY A 213 6.89 6.39 -11.04
N ALA A 214 7.93 7.10 -11.49
CA ALA A 214 8.17 7.36 -12.91
C ALA A 214 8.45 6.05 -13.70
N GLY A 215 9.12 5.08 -13.10
CA GLY A 215 9.34 3.76 -13.68
C GLY A 215 8.06 2.95 -13.89
N GLY A 216 7.02 3.21 -13.11
CA GLY A 216 5.68 2.64 -13.25
C GLY A 216 4.78 3.38 -14.26
N LEU A 217 5.14 4.61 -14.66
CA LEU A 217 4.36 5.37 -15.63
C LEU A 217 4.38 4.69 -17.01
N GLY A 218 3.20 4.50 -17.56
CA GLY A 218 3.03 3.89 -18.89
C GLY A 218 3.01 2.36 -18.90
N LYS A 219 3.21 1.70 -17.78
CA LYS A 219 2.96 0.27 -17.68
C LYS A 219 1.48 0.04 -17.40
N PRO A 220 0.78 -0.78 -18.20
CA PRO A 220 -0.61 -1.15 -17.90
C PRO A 220 -0.66 -1.96 -16.59
N ILE A 221 -1.74 -1.80 -15.83
CA ILE A 221 -1.96 -2.49 -14.54
C ILE A 221 -1.80 -4.02 -14.68
N VAL A 222 -2.15 -4.57 -15.84
CA VAL A 222 -2.04 -6.02 -16.15
C VAL A 222 -0.60 -6.47 -16.44
N ALA A 223 0.35 -5.54 -16.56
CA ALA A 223 1.77 -5.81 -16.89
C ALA A 223 2.71 -5.44 -15.73
N LEU A 224 2.16 -5.06 -14.58
CA LEU A 224 2.88 -4.87 -13.33
C LEU A 224 2.91 -6.17 -12.56
#